data_5b12d5ce54b0d78e10594430901403b9
#
_entry.id   5b12d5ce54b0d78e10594430901403b9
#
_cell.length_a   1.000
_cell.length_b   1.000
_cell.length_c   1.000
_cell.angle_alpha   90.00
_cell.angle_beta   90.00
_cell.angle_gamma   90.00
#
_symmetry.space_group_name_H-M   'P 1'
#
loop_
_entity.id
_entity.type
_entity.pdbx_description
1 polymer ?
#
loop_
_entity_poly.entity_id
_entity_poly.type
_entity_poly.pdbx_seq_one_letter_code
_entity_poly.pdbx_strand_id
1 'polypeptide(L)'
;MQKIVFIGLFCLFMLPASAFGHKLIPTDGTNIDYESALEIPNPVVSWAMYEELENTALFYKFEAKKNDRLYSSIVIPKLDHLEGFTPSLVLIGPSTFLELIDNLKVLDTDKNFDYPIPEGYDSYVFD
;
A
#
# COMPACT_ATOMS: atom_id res chain seq x y z
N MET A 1 39.93 36.21 -4.50
CA MET A 1 39.03 35.85 -3.42
C MET A 1 37.55 35.73 -3.84
N GLN A 2 37.02 36.64 -4.64
CA GLN A 2 35.59 36.56 -5.08
C GLN A 2 35.25 35.28 -5.87
N LYS A 3 36.16 34.77 -6.73
CA LYS A 3 35.90 33.54 -7.52
C LYS A 3 35.78 32.27 -6.67
N ILE A 4 36.50 32.19 -5.56
CA ILE A 4 36.48 31.04 -4.65
C ILE A 4 35.15 30.99 -3.87
N VAL A 5 34.61 32.16 -3.48
CA VAL A 5 33.32 32.27 -2.79
C VAL A 5 32.16 31.80 -3.69
N PHE A 6 32.22 32.14 -5.01
CA PHE A 6 31.20 31.72 -5.97
C PHE A 6 31.20 30.18 -6.20
N ILE A 7 32.40 29.57 -6.28
CA ILE A 7 32.51 28.11 -6.41
C ILE A 7 31.99 27.41 -5.16
N GLY A 8 32.33 27.91 -3.98
CA GLY A 8 31.83 27.36 -2.72
C GLY A 8 30.30 27.45 -2.60
N LEU A 9 29.71 28.55 -3.01
CA LEU A 9 28.24 28.75 -2.98
C LEU A 9 27.53 27.84 -4.00
N PHE A 10 28.12 27.65 -5.20
CA PHE A 10 27.57 26.75 -6.21
C PHE A 10 27.63 25.27 -5.79
N CYS A 11 28.70 24.84 -5.11
CA CYS A 11 28.79 23.49 -4.56
C CYS A 11 27.74 23.21 -3.45
N LEU A 12 27.34 24.24 -2.71
CA LEU A 12 26.31 24.09 -1.65
C LEU A 12 24.93 23.78 -2.25
N PHE A 13 24.63 24.25 -3.45
CA PHE A 13 23.37 23.95 -4.16
C PHE A 13 23.37 22.57 -4.85
N MET A 14 24.51 21.89 -4.92
CA MET A 14 24.65 20.56 -5.50
C MET A 14 24.52 19.44 -4.47
N LEU A 15 24.17 19.73 -3.21
CA LEU A 15 23.86 18.69 -2.25
C LEU A 15 22.59 17.97 -2.71
N PRO A 16 22.65 16.65 -2.95
CA PRO A 16 21.47 15.90 -3.33
C PRO A 16 20.46 16.01 -2.19
N ALA A 17 19.34 16.66 -2.45
CA ALA A 17 18.20 16.53 -1.56
C ALA A 17 17.83 15.05 -1.52
N SER A 18 17.90 14.43 -0.36
CA SER A 18 17.44 13.06 -0.19
C SER A 18 15.95 13.02 -0.53
N ALA A 19 15.63 12.62 -1.75
CA ALA A 19 14.26 12.37 -2.15
C ALA A 19 13.82 11.10 -1.40
N PHE A 20 13.00 11.27 -0.36
CA PHE A 20 12.34 10.16 0.31
C PHE A 20 11.22 9.67 -0.63
N GLY A 21 11.59 8.79 -1.54
CA GLY A 21 10.65 8.07 -2.38
C GLY A 21 10.15 6.79 -1.71
N HIS A 22 9.12 6.18 -2.29
CA HIS A 22 8.71 4.84 -1.90
C HIS A 22 9.83 3.83 -2.20
N LYS A 23 10.04 2.88 -1.31
CA LYS A 23 10.86 1.72 -1.62
C LYS A 23 10.04 0.74 -2.45
N LEU A 24 10.67 0.13 -3.45
CA LEU A 24 10.00 -0.86 -4.29
C LEU A 24 10.08 -2.25 -3.65
N ILE A 25 8.95 -2.94 -3.60
CA ILE A 25 8.91 -4.38 -3.39
C ILE A 25 8.69 -5.02 -4.77
N PRO A 26 9.63 -5.86 -5.25
CA PRO A 26 9.42 -6.63 -6.47
C PRO A 26 8.24 -7.58 -6.32
N THR A 27 7.40 -7.65 -7.32
CA THR A 27 6.22 -8.51 -7.37
C THR A 27 6.31 -9.41 -8.59
N ASP A 28 5.72 -10.60 -8.52
CA ASP A 28 5.68 -11.58 -9.61
C ASP A 28 4.25 -12.07 -9.92
N GLY A 29 3.24 -11.44 -9.28
CA GLY A 29 1.84 -11.75 -9.48
C GLY A 29 1.38 -13.09 -8.90
N THR A 30 2.19 -13.72 -8.03
CA THR A 30 1.85 -15.01 -7.40
C THR A 30 1.05 -14.87 -6.10
N ASN A 31 0.86 -13.67 -5.59
CA ASN A 31 0.18 -13.34 -4.34
C ASN A 31 -1.36 -13.32 -4.50
N ILE A 32 -1.94 -14.44 -4.92
CA ILE A 32 -3.34 -14.56 -5.32
C ILE A 32 -4.27 -15.11 -4.23
N ASP A 33 -3.74 -15.45 -3.07
CA ASP A 33 -4.47 -15.97 -1.91
C ASP A 33 -3.76 -15.65 -0.58
N TYR A 34 -4.33 -16.09 0.54
CA TYR A 34 -3.75 -15.85 1.88
C TYR A 34 -2.41 -16.54 2.09
N GLU A 35 -2.20 -17.72 1.52
CA GLU A 35 -0.97 -18.48 1.69
C GLU A 35 0.19 -17.85 0.92
N SER A 36 -0.09 -17.38 -0.28
CA SER A 36 0.87 -16.72 -1.18
C SER A 36 0.99 -15.21 -0.97
N ALA A 37 0.28 -14.64 0.02
CA ALA A 37 0.26 -13.20 0.28
C ALA A 37 1.67 -12.61 0.39
N LEU A 38 1.94 -11.55 -0.39
CA LEU A 38 3.22 -10.86 -0.40
C LEU A 38 3.48 -10.17 0.94
N GLU A 39 4.60 -10.49 1.57
CA GLU A 39 4.97 -9.88 2.84
C GLU A 39 5.52 -8.47 2.65
N ILE A 40 4.93 -7.50 3.34
CA ILE A 40 5.44 -6.14 3.43
C ILE A 40 6.35 -6.05 4.66
N PRO A 41 7.68 -6.01 4.49
CA PRO A 41 8.60 -5.95 5.61
C PRO A 41 8.57 -4.54 6.21
N ASN A 42 8.49 -4.40 7.49
CA ASN A 42 8.48 -3.11 8.18
C ASN A 42 7.47 -2.09 7.61
N PRO A 43 6.19 -2.18 7.99
CA PRO A 43 5.13 -1.32 7.44
C PRO A 43 5.25 0.18 7.78
N VAL A 44 6.21 0.57 8.62
CA VAL A 44 6.54 1.99 8.90
C VAL A 44 7.25 2.65 7.70
N VAL A 45 7.88 1.85 6.86
CA VAL A 45 8.50 2.32 5.63
C VAL A 45 7.44 2.46 4.53
N SER A 46 7.53 3.53 3.74
CA SER A 46 6.66 3.69 2.58
C SER A 46 7.10 2.77 1.44
N TRP A 47 6.25 1.82 1.09
CA TRP A 47 6.50 0.83 0.04
C TRP A 47 5.60 1.08 -1.18
N ALA A 48 6.09 0.70 -2.34
CA ALA A 48 5.32 0.67 -3.58
C ALA A 48 5.44 -0.71 -4.25
N MET A 49 4.33 -1.23 -4.71
CA MET A 49 4.24 -2.44 -5.50
C MET A 49 3.59 -2.09 -6.85
N TYR A 50 4.12 -2.62 -7.93
CA TYR A 50 3.57 -2.44 -9.27
C TYR A 50 3.15 -3.80 -9.78
N GLU A 51 1.84 -3.98 -9.96
CA GLU A 51 1.27 -5.27 -10.33
C GLU A 51 0.17 -5.09 -11.37
N GLU A 52 -0.07 -6.15 -12.12
CA GLU A 52 -1.23 -6.27 -13.00
C GLU A 52 -2.27 -7.14 -12.30
N LEU A 53 -3.50 -6.64 -12.17
CA LEU A 53 -4.59 -7.40 -11.57
C LEU A 53 -5.21 -8.30 -12.64
N GLU A 54 -4.59 -9.43 -12.91
CA GLU A 54 -5.09 -10.47 -13.82
C GLU A 54 -6.09 -11.42 -13.14
N ASN A 55 -5.99 -11.54 -11.82
CA ASN A 55 -6.87 -12.35 -10.97
C ASN A 55 -7.89 -11.47 -10.26
N THR A 56 -8.81 -12.11 -9.52
CA THR A 56 -9.87 -11.41 -8.80
C THR A 56 -9.32 -10.51 -7.69
N ALA A 57 -8.21 -10.90 -7.04
CA ALA A 57 -7.57 -10.13 -5.99
C ALA A 57 -6.06 -10.42 -5.91
N LEU A 58 -5.32 -9.48 -5.32
CA LEU A 58 -3.93 -9.63 -4.94
C LEU A 58 -3.81 -9.43 -3.42
N PHE A 59 -3.04 -10.27 -2.77
CA PHE A 59 -2.95 -10.35 -1.33
C PHE A 59 -1.60 -9.87 -0.82
N TYR A 60 -1.65 -9.06 0.24
CA TYR A 60 -0.50 -8.53 0.95
C TYR A 60 -0.66 -8.79 2.44
N LYS A 61 0.42 -9.07 3.14
CA LYS A 61 0.40 -9.24 4.59
C LYS A 61 1.46 -8.39 5.24
N PHE A 62 1.16 -7.89 6.42
CA PHE A 62 2.08 -7.11 7.24
C PHE A 62 1.74 -7.28 8.72
N GLU A 63 2.69 -6.99 9.57
CA GLU A 63 2.50 -6.94 11.01
C GLU A 63 2.25 -5.50 11.46
N ALA A 64 1.20 -5.30 12.23
CA ALA A 64 0.87 -4.01 12.83
C ALA A 64 0.71 -4.15 14.35
N LYS A 65 1.04 -3.07 15.06
CA LYS A 65 0.87 -2.97 16.51
C LYS A 65 -0.32 -2.07 16.84
N LYS A 66 -0.85 -2.23 18.04
CA LYS A 66 -1.87 -1.32 18.56
C LYS A 66 -1.39 0.14 18.42
N ASN A 67 -2.26 1.00 17.88
CA ASN A 67 -2.03 2.42 17.59
C ASN A 67 -1.14 2.73 16.37
N ASP A 68 -0.68 1.74 15.61
CA ASP A 68 -0.09 2.00 14.32
C ASP A 68 -1.14 2.62 13.39
N ARG A 69 -0.70 3.55 12.55
CA ARG A 69 -1.55 4.14 11.52
C ARG A 69 -1.26 3.45 10.19
N LEU A 70 -2.29 2.91 9.59
CA LEU A 70 -2.22 2.40 8.24
C LEU A 70 -2.53 3.54 7.25
N TYR A 71 -1.64 3.74 6.30
CA TYR A 71 -1.89 4.52 5.10
C TYR A 71 -1.66 3.62 3.89
N SER A 72 -2.67 3.46 3.07
CA SER A 72 -2.60 2.69 1.84
C SER A 72 -3.41 3.37 0.75
N SER A 73 -2.95 3.24 -0.50
CA SER A 73 -3.64 3.79 -1.66
C SER A 73 -3.39 2.93 -2.90
N ILE A 74 -4.35 2.93 -3.80
CA ILE A 74 -4.21 2.37 -5.14
C ILE A 74 -4.01 3.51 -6.11
N VAL A 75 -3.01 3.41 -6.97
CA VAL A 75 -2.76 4.36 -8.05
C VAL A 75 -2.92 3.63 -9.38
N ILE A 76 -3.86 4.09 -10.20
CA ILE A 76 -4.13 3.52 -11.52
C ILE A 76 -3.52 4.45 -12.56
N PRO A 77 -2.65 3.94 -13.46
CA PRO A 77 -2.14 4.74 -14.57
C PRO A 77 -3.28 5.23 -15.47
N LYS A 78 -3.20 6.47 -15.93
CA LYS A 78 -4.18 7.02 -16.86
C LYS A 78 -3.89 6.51 -18.28
N LEU A 79 -4.42 5.33 -18.58
CA LEU A 79 -4.30 4.66 -19.88
C LEU A 79 -5.71 4.35 -20.41
N ASP A 80 -5.92 4.46 -21.73
CA ASP A 80 -7.23 4.31 -22.35
C ASP A 80 -7.88 2.94 -22.07
N HIS A 81 -7.08 1.87 -22.01
CA HIS A 81 -7.58 0.52 -21.72
C HIS A 81 -7.91 0.27 -20.23
N LEU A 82 -7.56 1.19 -19.35
CA LEU A 82 -7.90 1.15 -17.92
C LEU A 82 -9.06 2.09 -17.55
N GLU A 83 -9.69 2.73 -18.55
CA GLU A 83 -10.85 3.57 -18.31
C GLU A 83 -11.99 2.73 -17.70
N GLY A 84 -12.48 3.16 -16.53
CA GLY A 84 -13.50 2.42 -15.78
C GLY A 84 -12.99 1.27 -14.90
N PHE A 85 -11.69 1.01 -14.86
CA PHE A 85 -11.10 0.06 -13.91
C PHE A 85 -11.03 0.69 -12.50
N THR A 86 -11.82 0.18 -11.57
CA THR A 86 -11.97 0.71 -10.20
C THR A 86 -11.78 -0.40 -9.18
N PRO A 87 -10.53 -0.82 -8.91
CA PRO A 87 -10.26 -1.82 -7.88
C PRO A 87 -10.53 -1.25 -6.49
N SER A 88 -10.96 -2.11 -5.57
CA SER A 88 -11.17 -1.77 -4.17
C SER A 88 -10.01 -2.26 -3.31
N LEU A 89 -9.72 -1.53 -2.24
CA LEU A 89 -8.77 -1.93 -1.21
C LEU A 89 -9.53 -2.54 -0.03
N VAL A 90 -9.15 -3.75 0.38
CA VAL A 90 -9.76 -4.45 1.50
C VAL A 90 -8.71 -4.70 2.56
N LEU A 91 -8.97 -4.26 3.80
CA LEU A 91 -8.18 -4.61 4.96
C LEU A 91 -8.84 -5.78 5.69
N ILE A 92 -8.06 -6.82 5.98
CA ILE A 92 -8.49 -7.98 6.75
C ILE A 92 -7.59 -8.09 7.97
N GLY A 93 -8.17 -8.18 9.14
CA GLY A 93 -7.42 -8.29 10.38
C GLY A 93 -8.23 -8.89 11.52
N PRO A 94 -7.60 -9.22 12.66
CA PRO A 94 -8.31 -9.73 13.82
C PRO A 94 -9.45 -8.79 14.22
N SER A 95 -10.65 -9.33 14.49
CA SER A 95 -11.86 -8.57 14.84
C SER A 95 -11.62 -7.59 16.00
N THR A 96 -10.85 -8.00 16.99
CA THR A 96 -10.49 -7.14 18.14
C THR A 96 -9.58 -5.96 17.80
N PHE A 97 -8.85 -6.04 16.70
CA PHE A 97 -8.01 -4.94 16.23
C PHE A 97 -8.82 -3.91 15.44
N LEU A 98 -9.74 -4.41 14.63
CA LEU A 98 -10.53 -3.59 13.71
C LEU A 98 -11.64 -2.79 14.43
N GLU A 99 -12.16 -3.28 15.56
CA GLU A 99 -13.08 -2.53 16.42
C GLU A 99 -12.51 -1.20 16.94
N LEU A 100 -11.18 -1.06 16.93
CA LEU A 100 -10.48 0.16 17.40
C LEU A 100 -10.30 1.23 16.32
N ILE A 101 -10.67 0.95 15.08
CA ILE A 101 -10.52 1.88 13.98
C ILE A 101 -11.82 2.65 13.79
N ASP A 102 -11.91 3.83 14.40
CA ASP A 102 -13.02 4.75 14.17
C ASP A 102 -13.09 5.15 12.69
N ASN A 103 -14.29 5.09 12.10
CA ASN A 103 -14.63 5.51 10.74
C ASN A 103 -14.29 4.54 9.59
N LEU A 104 -13.98 3.29 9.84
CA LEU A 104 -14.00 2.29 8.78
C LEU A 104 -15.43 1.92 8.42
N LYS A 105 -15.75 1.98 7.14
CA LYS A 105 -17.00 1.38 6.64
C LYS A 105 -16.82 -0.12 6.62
N VAL A 106 -17.65 -0.84 7.38
CA VAL A 106 -17.75 -2.29 7.27
C VAL A 106 -18.19 -2.63 5.85
N LEU A 107 -17.50 -3.56 5.24
CA LEU A 107 -17.86 -4.07 3.93
C LEU A 107 -19.28 -4.63 4.00
N ASP A 108 -20.15 -4.10 3.16
CA ASP A 108 -21.40 -4.79 2.88
C ASP A 108 -21.03 -6.10 2.18
N THR A 109 -21.14 -7.20 2.91
CA THR A 109 -20.76 -8.55 2.47
C THR A 109 -21.51 -9.01 1.22
N ASP A 110 -22.51 -8.28 0.77
CA ASP A 110 -23.25 -8.53 -0.48
C ASP A 110 -22.48 -8.11 -1.73
N LYS A 111 -21.36 -7.42 -1.63
CA LYS A 111 -20.51 -7.08 -2.77
C LYS A 111 -19.39 -8.11 -2.94
N ASN A 112 -19.70 -9.24 -3.56
CA ASN A 112 -18.80 -10.15 -4.31
C ASN A 112 -17.31 -10.23 -3.86
N PHE A 113 -17.06 -10.26 -2.56
CA PHE A 113 -15.76 -10.65 -2.06
C PHE A 113 -15.77 -12.18 -1.92
N ASP A 114 -15.32 -12.87 -2.97
CA ASP A 114 -15.40 -14.34 -3.09
C ASP A 114 -14.39 -15.09 -2.20
N TYR A 115 -13.64 -14.39 -1.37
CA TYR A 115 -12.65 -15.02 -0.49
C TYR A 115 -13.20 -15.18 0.91
N PRO A 116 -13.13 -16.39 1.50
CA PRO A 116 -13.58 -16.62 2.87
C PRO A 116 -12.72 -15.80 3.84
N ILE A 117 -13.37 -15.06 4.73
CA ILE A 117 -12.68 -14.36 5.82
C ILE A 117 -12.30 -15.41 6.88
N PRO A 118 -11.05 -15.48 7.35
CA PRO A 118 -10.64 -16.40 8.38
C PRO A 118 -11.43 -16.21 9.68
N GLU A 119 -11.65 -17.29 10.44
CA GLU A 119 -12.34 -17.22 11.73
C GLU A 119 -11.61 -16.28 12.69
N GLY A 120 -12.34 -15.36 13.33
CA GLY A 120 -11.80 -14.34 14.23
C GLY A 120 -11.22 -13.11 13.53
N TYR A 121 -11.43 -12.99 12.20
CA TYR A 121 -11.04 -11.83 11.41
C TYR A 121 -12.27 -11.12 10.85
N ASP A 122 -12.14 -9.83 10.66
CA ASP A 122 -13.12 -8.98 9.97
C ASP A 122 -12.48 -8.32 8.75
N SER A 123 -13.30 -7.85 7.83
CA SER A 123 -12.85 -7.17 6.62
C SER A 123 -13.48 -5.78 6.49
N TYR A 124 -12.71 -4.83 5.97
CA TYR A 124 -13.12 -3.45 5.76
C TYR A 124 -12.72 -3.02 4.36
N VAL A 125 -13.62 -2.36 3.64
CA VAL A 125 -13.33 -1.77 2.32
C VAL A 125 -13.09 -0.30 2.45
N PHE A 126 -12.09 0.15 1.73
CA PHE A 126 -11.82 1.56 1.52
C PHE A 126 -12.30 1.95 0.12
N ASP A 127 -13.20 2.94 0.07
CA ASP A 127 -13.66 3.61 -1.16
C ASP A 127 -12.73 4.78 -1.49
#